data_5f1d547b04a5fa993d5b831de6e12094
#
_entry.id   5f1d547b04a5fa993d5b831de6e12094
#
_cell.length_a   1.000
_cell.length_b   1.000
_cell.length_c   1.000
_cell.angle_alpha   90.00
_cell.angle_beta   90.00
_cell.angle_gamma   90.00
#
_symmetry.space_group_name_H-M   'P 1'
#
loop_
_entity.id
_entity.type
_entity.pdbx_description
1 polymer ?
#
loop_
_entity_poly.entity_id
_entity_poly.type
_entity_poly.pdbx_seq_one_letter_code
_entity_poly.pdbx_strand_id
1 'polypeptide(L)'
;MFISLIKLKAANSYQHHQAIWSLFPNRPESQRDHLFRIESVEGGATKALLQSATNPVTSKIATVLQSKGFILQLGDEGQYRFKVTANPTKKVSQSGRLLDLASETEQVAWLERKLEGAKVRVNSIDSQLVSYKNHQFTRFVTFEGVMQVEDVVRVEEYVVKGIGRKKHAGAGLLSLAKMI
;
A
#
# COMPACT_ATOMS: atom_id res chain seq x y z
N MET A 1 -6.05 -8.17 -12.91
CA MET A 1 -5.61 -8.07 -11.49
C MET A 1 -6.71 -8.56 -10.57
N PHE A 2 -6.37 -8.90 -9.33
CA PHE A 2 -7.32 -9.28 -8.28
C PHE A 2 -7.21 -8.30 -7.12
N ILE A 3 -8.36 -7.99 -6.51
CA ILE A 3 -8.44 -7.30 -5.24
C ILE A 3 -9.12 -8.21 -4.23
N SER A 4 -8.51 -8.42 -3.08
CA SER A 4 -8.95 -9.41 -2.11
C SER A 4 -8.92 -8.85 -0.70
N LEU A 5 -9.97 -9.17 0.07
CA LEU A 5 -9.98 -8.95 1.51
C LEU A 5 -9.48 -10.25 2.16
N ILE A 6 -8.47 -10.15 2.98
CA ILE A 6 -7.82 -11.29 3.62
C ILE A 6 -7.74 -11.11 5.13
N LYS A 7 -7.74 -12.24 5.85
CA LYS A 7 -7.51 -12.32 7.28
C LYS A 7 -6.20 -13.05 7.55
N LEU A 8 -5.29 -12.41 8.27
CA LEU A 8 -3.98 -12.94 8.62
C LEU A 8 -3.95 -13.40 10.07
N LYS A 9 -3.37 -14.57 10.31
CA LYS A 9 -3.00 -15.06 11.65
C LYS A 9 -1.55 -14.63 11.92
N ALA A 10 -1.34 -13.34 12.16
CA ALA A 10 -0.01 -12.76 12.26
C ALA A 10 -0.03 -11.53 13.16
N ALA A 11 0.99 -11.39 14.01
CA ALA A 11 1.06 -10.36 15.04
C ALA A 11 2.01 -9.19 14.68
N ASN A 12 2.91 -9.37 13.71
CA ASN A 12 3.90 -8.35 13.33
C ASN A 12 4.15 -8.31 11.82
N SER A 13 4.82 -7.28 11.35
CA SER A 13 5.01 -7.05 9.90
C SER A 13 5.83 -8.15 9.21
N TYR A 14 6.74 -8.84 9.90
CA TYR A 14 7.45 -9.97 9.32
C TYR A 14 6.52 -11.18 9.09
N GLN A 15 5.69 -11.49 10.09
CA GLN A 15 4.68 -12.54 9.98
C GLN A 15 3.60 -12.18 8.94
N HIS A 16 3.22 -10.91 8.83
CA HIS A 16 2.33 -10.45 7.75
C HIS A 16 2.92 -10.78 6.37
N HIS A 17 4.20 -10.48 6.17
CA HIS A 17 4.88 -10.79 4.92
C HIS A 17 4.84 -12.30 4.59
N GLN A 18 5.16 -13.16 5.56
CA GLN A 18 5.10 -14.61 5.37
C GLN A 18 3.68 -15.10 5.09
N ALA A 19 2.68 -14.57 5.81
CA ALA A 19 1.29 -14.92 5.62
C ALA A 19 0.77 -14.53 4.23
N ILE A 20 1.14 -13.36 3.72
CA ILE A 20 0.82 -12.93 2.36
C ILE A 20 1.43 -13.87 1.31
N TRP A 21 2.73 -14.21 1.45
CA TRP A 21 3.37 -15.13 0.51
C TRP A 21 2.75 -16.52 0.50
N SER A 22 2.25 -16.99 1.63
CA SER A 22 1.58 -18.31 1.71
C SER A 22 0.29 -18.43 0.89
N LEU A 23 -0.27 -17.29 0.44
CA LEU A 23 -1.43 -17.25 -0.45
C LEU A 23 -1.08 -17.59 -1.91
N PHE A 24 0.21 -17.70 -2.24
CA PHE A 24 0.72 -17.95 -3.59
C PHE A 24 1.64 -19.18 -3.63
N PRO A 25 1.13 -20.40 -3.34
CA PRO A 25 1.97 -21.57 -3.13
C PRO A 25 2.78 -22.02 -4.35
N ASN A 26 2.36 -21.65 -5.55
CA ASN A 26 2.98 -22.06 -6.81
C ASN A 26 4.01 -21.04 -7.35
N ARG A 27 4.44 -20.09 -6.54
CA ARG A 27 5.36 -19.02 -6.96
C ARG A 27 6.48 -18.75 -5.93
N PRO A 28 7.30 -19.75 -5.54
CA PRO A 28 8.30 -19.58 -4.49
C PRO A 28 9.43 -18.61 -4.85
N GLU A 29 9.71 -18.37 -6.15
CA GLU A 29 10.86 -17.59 -6.63
C GLU A 29 10.47 -16.42 -7.55
N SER A 30 9.20 -16.12 -7.70
CA SER A 30 8.76 -15.04 -8.60
C SER A 30 9.01 -13.65 -8.00
N GLN A 31 9.20 -12.67 -8.88
CA GLN A 31 9.15 -11.26 -8.47
C GLN A 31 7.82 -10.98 -7.77
N ARG A 32 7.85 -10.08 -6.77
CA ARG A 32 6.64 -9.65 -6.10
C ARG A 32 5.68 -9.04 -7.11
N ASP A 33 4.52 -9.65 -7.26
CA ASP A 33 3.41 -9.22 -8.11
C ASP A 33 2.18 -8.82 -7.29
N HIS A 34 2.39 -8.50 -6.01
CA HIS A 34 1.33 -8.14 -5.08
C HIS A 34 1.71 -6.95 -4.20
N LEU A 35 0.69 -6.21 -3.82
CA LEU A 35 0.72 -5.13 -2.84
C LEU A 35 -0.35 -5.38 -1.80
N PHE A 36 -0.12 -4.97 -0.56
CA PHE A 36 -1.15 -5.08 0.48
C PHE A 36 -1.10 -3.89 1.43
N ARG A 37 -2.21 -3.69 2.14
CA ARG A 37 -2.35 -2.69 3.20
C ARG A 37 -3.12 -3.33 4.35
N ILE A 38 -2.63 -3.12 5.58
CA ILE A 38 -3.36 -3.50 6.78
C ILE A 38 -4.53 -2.52 6.96
N GLU A 39 -5.74 -3.04 7.11
CA GLU A 39 -6.95 -2.24 7.31
C GLU A 39 -7.38 -2.18 8.77
N SER A 40 -7.28 -3.30 9.49
CA SER A 40 -7.58 -3.35 10.93
C SER A 40 -6.83 -4.48 11.63
N VAL A 41 -6.62 -4.29 12.94
CA VAL A 41 -6.11 -5.31 13.86
C VAL A 41 -7.08 -5.39 15.03
N GLU A 42 -7.84 -6.47 15.11
CA GLU A 42 -8.89 -6.67 16.11
C GLU A 42 -8.85 -8.09 16.66
N GLY A 43 -8.85 -8.24 18.00
CA GLY A 43 -8.93 -9.53 18.67
C GLY A 43 -7.86 -10.55 18.24
N GLY A 44 -6.62 -10.09 17.97
CA GLY A 44 -5.53 -10.93 17.49
C GLY A 44 -5.62 -11.35 16.02
N ALA A 45 -6.60 -10.84 15.29
CA ALA A 45 -6.75 -11.02 13.84
C ALA A 45 -6.43 -9.73 13.08
N THR A 46 -5.66 -9.85 12.03
CA THR A 46 -5.33 -8.73 11.12
C THR A 46 -6.10 -8.88 9.82
N LYS A 47 -6.85 -7.84 9.45
CA LYS A 47 -7.46 -7.75 8.12
C LYS A 47 -6.58 -6.90 7.21
N ALA A 48 -6.42 -7.34 5.98
CA ALA A 48 -5.66 -6.61 4.97
C ALA A 48 -6.38 -6.61 3.62
N LEU A 49 -6.19 -5.52 2.88
CA LEU A 49 -6.52 -5.44 1.47
C LEU A 49 -5.30 -5.89 0.67
N LEU A 50 -5.49 -6.83 -0.24
CA LEU A 50 -4.44 -7.39 -1.11
C LEU A 50 -4.79 -7.12 -2.56
N GLN A 51 -3.86 -6.55 -3.31
CA GLN A 51 -3.89 -6.48 -4.76
C GLN A 51 -2.84 -7.42 -5.32
N SER A 52 -3.18 -8.24 -6.30
CA SER A 52 -2.27 -9.23 -6.88
C SER A 52 -2.53 -9.49 -8.37
N ALA A 53 -1.50 -9.94 -9.08
CA ALA A 53 -1.65 -10.35 -10.49
C ALA A 53 -2.42 -11.68 -10.60
N THR A 54 -2.24 -12.57 -9.63
CA THR A 54 -2.91 -13.88 -9.56
C THR A 54 -3.92 -13.94 -8.43
N ASN A 55 -4.93 -14.80 -8.57
CA ASN A 55 -5.92 -15.02 -7.52
C ASN A 55 -5.26 -15.70 -6.30
N PRO A 56 -5.35 -15.10 -5.10
CA PRO A 56 -4.79 -15.72 -3.91
C PRO A 56 -5.60 -16.95 -3.47
N VAL A 57 -4.92 -17.89 -2.84
CA VAL A 57 -5.51 -19.14 -2.31
C VAL A 57 -5.35 -19.18 -0.80
N THR A 58 -6.43 -19.48 -0.08
CA THR A 58 -6.39 -19.62 1.40
C THR A 58 -5.32 -20.62 1.84
N SER A 59 -4.54 -20.25 2.83
CA SER A 59 -3.48 -21.04 3.45
C SER A 59 -3.79 -21.33 4.94
N LYS A 60 -2.87 -22.01 5.62
CA LYS A 60 -2.99 -22.25 7.07
C LYS A 60 -2.90 -20.99 7.95
N ILE A 61 -2.22 -19.96 7.45
CA ILE A 61 -1.91 -18.72 8.19
C ILE A 61 -2.54 -17.47 7.58
N ALA A 62 -3.21 -17.60 6.43
CA ALA A 62 -3.93 -16.52 5.78
C ALA A 62 -5.20 -17.04 5.10
N THR A 63 -6.34 -16.39 5.37
CA THR A 63 -7.63 -16.75 4.81
C THR A 63 -8.10 -15.68 3.81
N VAL A 64 -8.45 -16.08 2.61
CA VAL A 64 -9.12 -15.21 1.63
C VAL A 64 -10.60 -15.12 2.00
N LEU A 65 -11.03 -13.94 2.47
CA LEU A 65 -12.43 -13.69 2.82
C LEU A 65 -13.28 -13.38 1.58
N GLN A 66 -12.74 -12.56 0.70
CA GLN A 66 -13.33 -12.19 -0.59
C GLN A 66 -12.22 -11.96 -1.59
N SER A 67 -12.45 -12.31 -2.85
CA SER A 67 -11.56 -12.01 -3.96
C SER A 67 -12.37 -11.75 -5.22
N LYS A 68 -12.01 -10.70 -5.97
CA LYS A 68 -12.60 -10.43 -7.28
C LYS A 68 -11.53 -9.96 -8.26
N GLY A 69 -11.66 -10.42 -9.50
CA GLY A 69 -10.91 -9.87 -10.61
C GLY A 69 -11.40 -8.45 -10.95
N PHE A 70 -10.50 -7.59 -11.37
CA PHE A 70 -10.85 -6.29 -11.91
C PHE A 70 -9.88 -5.88 -13.01
N ILE A 71 -10.36 -5.03 -13.91
CA ILE A 71 -9.57 -4.36 -14.93
C ILE A 71 -9.44 -2.91 -14.48
N LEU A 72 -8.21 -2.42 -14.40
CA LEU A 72 -7.96 -1.02 -14.10
C LEU A 72 -8.32 -0.21 -15.35
N GLN A 73 -9.22 0.75 -15.20
CA GLN A 73 -9.62 1.68 -16.25
C GLN A 73 -9.78 3.05 -15.61
N LEU A 74 -8.79 3.90 -15.79
CA LEU A 74 -8.83 5.29 -15.36
C LEU A 74 -9.31 6.16 -16.51
N GLY A 75 -10.15 7.12 -16.20
CA GLY A 75 -10.55 8.16 -17.18
C GLY A 75 -9.54 9.31 -17.17
N ASP A 76 -9.30 9.87 -18.33
CA ASP A 76 -8.58 11.13 -18.47
C ASP A 76 -9.37 12.23 -17.73
N GLU A 77 -8.67 13.07 -16.96
CA GLU A 77 -9.25 14.04 -16.03
C GLU A 77 -10.27 13.46 -15.01
N GLY A 78 -10.28 12.14 -14.87
CA GLY A 78 -11.16 11.44 -13.93
C GLY A 78 -10.87 11.80 -12.47
N GLN A 79 -11.93 11.97 -11.68
CA GLN A 79 -11.82 12.24 -10.24
C GLN A 79 -12.04 10.96 -9.44
N TYR A 80 -11.15 10.72 -8.48
CA TYR A 80 -11.14 9.52 -7.65
C TYR A 80 -10.90 9.87 -6.19
N ARG A 81 -11.61 9.20 -5.28
CA ARG A 81 -11.15 9.10 -3.90
C ARG A 81 -9.97 8.14 -3.86
N PHE A 82 -8.93 8.50 -3.14
CA PHE A 82 -7.78 7.64 -2.97
C PHE A 82 -7.50 7.33 -1.50
N LYS A 83 -6.90 6.17 -1.28
CA LYS A 83 -6.29 5.78 -0.02
C LYS A 83 -4.97 5.09 -0.28
N VAL A 84 -3.94 5.51 0.45
CA VAL A 84 -2.62 4.88 0.38
C VAL A 84 -1.93 4.96 1.73
N THR A 85 -1.35 3.84 2.17
CA THR A 85 -0.40 3.81 3.29
C THR A 85 1.00 3.76 2.73
N ALA A 86 1.86 4.67 3.12
CA ALA A 86 3.21 4.80 2.60
C ALA A 86 4.25 5.01 3.72
N ASN A 87 5.53 4.93 3.37
CA ASN A 87 6.64 5.30 4.25
C ASN A 87 7.34 6.53 3.65
N PRO A 88 6.86 7.76 3.97
CA PRO A 88 7.49 8.98 3.48
C PRO A 88 8.88 9.16 4.07
N THR A 89 9.88 9.26 3.22
CA THR A 89 11.28 9.39 3.62
C THR A 89 12.01 10.43 2.80
N LYS A 90 13.04 11.02 3.40
CA LYS A 90 14.04 11.83 2.71
C LYS A 90 15.44 11.23 2.88
N LYS A 91 16.27 11.38 1.86
CA LYS A 91 17.68 11.01 1.91
C LYS A 91 18.49 12.20 2.39
N VAL A 92 19.31 11.99 3.42
CA VAL A 92 20.25 13.02 3.90
C VAL A 92 21.45 13.03 2.94
N SER A 93 21.72 14.19 2.33
CA SER A 93 22.75 14.33 1.29
C SER A 93 24.16 13.96 1.76
N GLN A 94 24.53 14.32 2.99
CA GLN A 94 25.87 14.08 3.53
C GLN A 94 26.11 12.63 3.91
N SER A 95 25.12 11.92 4.48
CA SER A 95 25.30 10.56 5.01
C SER A 95 24.66 9.47 4.17
N GLY A 96 23.84 9.84 3.18
CA GLY A 96 23.04 8.90 2.41
C GLY A 96 21.94 8.19 3.20
N ARG A 97 21.80 8.48 4.51
CA ARG A 97 20.80 7.86 5.40
C ARG A 97 19.39 8.29 5.01
N LEU A 98 18.46 7.36 5.16
CA LEU A 98 17.04 7.64 5.00
C LEU A 98 16.45 8.01 6.35
N LEU A 99 15.73 9.11 6.38
CA LEU A 99 14.98 9.57 7.55
C LEU A 99 13.50 9.58 7.21
N ASP A 100 12.68 9.08 8.15
CA ASP A 100 11.23 9.20 8.07
C ASP A 100 10.83 10.67 8.22
N LEU A 101 9.89 11.12 7.39
CA LEU A 101 9.33 12.47 7.50
C LEU A 101 8.31 12.51 8.64
N ALA A 102 8.48 13.44 9.57
CA ALA A 102 7.66 13.54 10.78
C ALA A 102 6.53 14.58 10.65
N SER A 103 6.75 15.67 9.91
CA SER A 103 5.72 16.71 9.76
C SER A 103 4.73 16.40 8.65
N GLU A 104 3.46 16.70 8.87
CA GLU A 104 2.40 16.50 7.88
C GLU A 104 2.67 17.27 6.58
N THR A 105 3.18 18.49 6.68
CA THR A 105 3.53 19.30 5.50
C THR A 105 4.58 18.60 4.62
N GLU A 106 5.65 18.04 5.23
CA GLU A 106 6.67 17.30 4.47
C GLU A 106 6.10 16.00 3.90
N GLN A 107 5.20 15.33 4.62
CA GLN A 107 4.54 14.10 4.19
C GLN A 107 3.63 14.34 2.98
N VAL A 108 2.82 15.42 3.00
CA VAL A 108 1.97 15.80 1.86
C VAL A 108 2.82 16.15 0.65
N ALA A 109 3.83 17.00 0.82
CA ALA A 109 4.75 17.37 -0.27
C ALA A 109 5.48 16.15 -0.85
N TRP A 110 5.79 15.14 -0.02
CA TRP A 110 6.35 13.87 -0.47
C TRP A 110 5.33 13.10 -1.32
N LEU A 111 4.06 13.02 -0.88
CA LEU A 111 3.00 12.32 -1.61
C LEU A 111 2.76 12.94 -2.98
N GLU A 112 2.65 14.28 -3.06
CA GLU A 112 2.48 15.02 -4.30
C GLU A 112 3.59 14.71 -5.31
N ARG A 113 4.86 14.72 -4.86
CA ARG A 113 5.99 14.32 -5.72
C ARG A 113 5.95 12.85 -6.14
N LYS A 114 5.33 11.96 -5.35
CA LYS A 114 5.20 10.53 -5.68
C LYS A 114 4.03 10.22 -6.60
N LEU A 115 3.05 11.09 -6.66
CA LEU A 115 1.87 10.99 -7.51
C LEU A 115 1.91 12.02 -8.66
N GLU A 116 3.10 12.26 -9.21
CA GLU A 116 3.26 13.09 -10.40
C GLU A 116 2.37 12.57 -11.54
N GLY A 117 1.62 13.44 -12.19
CA GLY A 117 0.58 13.07 -13.17
C GLY A 117 -0.82 12.98 -12.57
N ALA A 118 -0.97 13.36 -11.30
CA ALA A 118 -2.27 13.57 -10.67
C ALA A 118 -2.23 14.81 -9.76
N LYS A 119 -3.31 15.59 -9.75
CA LYS A 119 -3.54 16.60 -8.72
C LYS A 119 -4.18 15.94 -7.51
N VAL A 120 -3.52 16.01 -6.36
CA VAL A 120 -4.02 15.41 -5.13
C VAL A 120 -4.44 16.47 -4.12
N ARG A 121 -5.55 16.20 -3.42
CA ARG A 121 -5.98 16.94 -2.23
C ARG A 121 -6.15 15.94 -1.10
N VAL A 122 -5.26 16.03 -0.11
CA VAL A 122 -5.31 15.18 1.09
C VAL A 122 -6.35 15.74 2.05
N ASN A 123 -7.27 14.88 2.50
CA ASN A 123 -8.33 15.23 3.44
C ASN A 123 -8.04 14.68 4.84
N SER A 124 -7.29 13.57 4.95
CA SER A 124 -6.94 12.92 6.20
C SER A 124 -5.55 12.34 6.15
N ILE A 125 -4.83 12.47 7.25
CA ILE A 125 -3.49 11.89 7.47
C ILE A 125 -3.50 11.17 8.80
N ASP A 126 -3.12 9.90 8.79
CA ASP A 126 -2.88 9.12 10.01
C ASP A 126 -1.44 8.59 9.99
N SER A 127 -0.66 8.98 10.99
CA SER A 127 0.77 8.68 11.07
C SER A 127 1.07 7.77 12.25
N GLN A 128 1.57 6.58 11.98
CA GLN A 128 1.83 5.55 12.98
C GLN A 128 3.29 5.10 12.94
N LEU A 129 3.88 4.87 14.12
CA LEU A 129 5.15 4.17 14.26
C LEU A 129 4.88 2.67 14.37
N VAL A 130 5.39 1.92 13.43
CA VAL A 130 5.23 0.47 13.34
C VAL A 130 6.54 -0.20 13.72
N SER A 131 6.48 -1.17 14.62
CA SER A 131 7.63 -2.00 14.94
C SER A 131 8.04 -2.83 13.73
N TYR A 132 9.30 -2.74 13.39
CA TYR A 132 9.93 -3.48 12.32
C TYR A 132 11.04 -4.38 12.89
N LYS A 133 11.75 -5.11 12.06
CA LYS A 133 12.81 -6.04 12.47
C LYS A 133 13.76 -5.44 13.53
N ASN A 134 14.15 -6.21 14.54
CA ASN A 134 15.14 -5.86 15.57
C ASN A 134 14.80 -4.61 16.41
N HIS A 135 13.54 -4.48 16.84
CA HIS A 135 13.08 -3.32 17.63
C HIS A 135 13.27 -1.95 16.96
N GLN A 136 13.49 -1.93 15.68
CA GLN A 136 13.49 -0.70 14.90
C GLN A 136 12.04 -0.29 14.59
N PHE A 137 11.78 1.00 14.67
CA PHE A 137 10.50 1.57 14.27
C PHE A 137 10.62 2.22 12.91
N THR A 138 9.56 2.17 12.14
CA THR A 138 9.41 2.91 10.90
C THR A 138 8.06 3.61 10.89
N ARG A 139 7.99 4.76 10.29
CA ARG A 139 6.76 5.53 10.20
C ARG A 139 5.97 5.12 8.97
N PHE A 140 4.74 4.70 9.18
CA PHE A 140 3.75 4.56 8.13
C PHE A 140 2.75 5.70 8.23
N VAL A 141 2.41 6.26 7.08
CA VAL A 141 1.44 7.35 6.97
C VAL A 141 0.35 6.91 6.01
N THR A 142 -0.88 6.91 6.49
CA THR A 142 -2.06 6.67 5.67
C THR A 142 -2.63 8.02 5.24
N PHE A 143 -2.70 8.21 3.93
CA PHE A 143 -3.31 9.37 3.30
C PHE A 143 -4.64 8.97 2.69
N GLU A 144 -5.66 9.76 2.93
CA GLU A 144 -6.94 9.67 2.24
C GLU A 144 -7.32 11.03 1.66
N GLY A 145 -7.91 11.02 0.48
CA GLY A 145 -8.26 12.27 -0.18
C GLY A 145 -8.89 12.07 -1.54
N VAL A 146 -8.79 13.10 -2.35
CA VAL A 146 -9.28 13.13 -3.73
C VAL A 146 -8.12 13.40 -4.66
N MET A 147 -8.10 12.72 -5.80
CA MET A 147 -7.18 13.01 -6.89
C MET A 147 -7.92 13.22 -8.20
N GLN A 148 -7.39 14.10 -9.02
CA GLN A 148 -7.72 14.23 -10.43
C GLN A 148 -6.57 13.67 -11.25
N VAL A 149 -6.86 12.75 -12.15
CA VAL A 149 -5.86 12.12 -13.03
C VAL A 149 -5.53 13.08 -14.17
N GLU A 150 -4.25 13.41 -14.36
CA GLU A 150 -3.75 14.22 -15.49
C GLU A 150 -2.93 13.38 -16.47
N ASP A 151 -2.33 12.28 -16.00
CA ASP A 151 -1.59 11.32 -16.81
C ASP A 151 -2.05 9.90 -16.42
N VAL A 152 -2.94 9.35 -17.21
CA VAL A 152 -3.55 8.03 -16.99
C VAL A 152 -2.49 6.95 -16.87
N VAL A 153 -1.50 6.95 -17.78
CA VAL A 153 -0.47 5.89 -17.84
C VAL A 153 0.37 5.90 -16.57
N ARG A 154 0.79 7.06 -16.10
CA ARG A 154 1.56 7.18 -14.86
C ARG A 154 0.75 6.74 -13.63
N VAL A 155 -0.49 7.18 -13.53
CA VAL A 155 -1.32 6.82 -12.37
C VAL A 155 -1.65 5.32 -12.37
N GLU A 156 -1.91 4.71 -13.52
CA GLU A 156 -2.06 3.25 -13.64
C GLU A 156 -0.80 2.51 -13.20
N GLU A 157 0.39 3.00 -13.56
CA GLU A 157 1.64 2.42 -13.07
C GLU A 157 1.75 2.48 -11.55
N TYR A 158 1.34 3.58 -10.90
CA TYR A 158 1.36 3.69 -9.44
C TYR A 158 0.39 2.72 -8.78
N VAL A 159 -0.78 2.49 -9.37
CA VAL A 159 -1.73 1.48 -8.88
C VAL A 159 -1.13 0.08 -8.99
N VAL A 160 -0.50 -0.25 -10.11
CA VAL A 160 0.06 -1.59 -10.37
C VAL A 160 1.33 -1.84 -9.56
N LYS A 161 2.29 -0.91 -9.62
CA LYS A 161 3.62 -1.07 -9.03
C LYS A 161 3.70 -0.62 -7.57
N GLY A 162 2.71 0.16 -7.12
CA GLY A 162 2.68 0.80 -5.81
C GLY A 162 3.68 1.95 -5.70
N ILE A 163 3.48 2.81 -4.70
CA ILE A 163 4.32 4.00 -4.46
C ILE A 163 5.23 3.84 -3.26
N GLY A 164 6.40 4.45 -3.33
CA GLY A 164 7.35 4.53 -2.22
C GLY A 164 8.01 3.20 -1.84
N ARG A 165 8.46 3.14 -0.59
CA ARG A 165 9.24 2.03 -0.01
C ARG A 165 8.40 1.15 0.90
N LYS A 166 9.02 0.09 1.46
CA LYS A 166 8.38 -0.81 2.45
C LYS A 166 7.14 -1.56 1.95
N LYS A 167 7.05 -1.80 0.65
CA LYS A 167 5.93 -2.56 0.04
C LYS A 167 5.77 -3.96 0.64
N HIS A 168 6.88 -4.59 1.04
CA HIS A 168 6.88 -5.89 1.71
C HIS A 168 6.25 -5.86 3.12
N ALA A 169 6.13 -4.68 3.71
CA ALA A 169 5.57 -4.48 5.05
C ALA A 169 4.16 -3.85 5.04
N GLY A 170 3.51 -3.79 3.88
CA GLY A 170 2.14 -3.29 3.77
C GLY A 170 2.02 -1.82 3.39
N ALA A 171 3.08 -1.22 2.84
CA ALA A 171 3.04 0.13 2.28
C ALA A 171 2.94 0.10 0.75
N GLY A 172 2.50 1.21 0.17
CA GLY A 172 2.55 1.47 -1.28
C GLY A 172 1.31 1.10 -2.07
N LEU A 173 0.34 0.38 -1.52
CA LEU A 173 -0.90 0.08 -2.22
C LEU A 173 -1.76 1.33 -2.37
N LEU A 174 -1.83 1.87 -3.60
CA LEU A 174 -2.73 2.96 -3.96
C LEU A 174 -4.10 2.39 -4.37
N SER A 175 -5.12 2.67 -3.58
CA SER A 175 -6.50 2.29 -3.87
C SER A 175 -7.27 3.49 -4.40
N LEU A 176 -8.04 3.30 -5.47
CA LEU A 176 -8.85 4.32 -6.11
C LEU A 176 -10.31 3.91 -6.16
N ALA A 177 -11.21 4.86 -5.90
CA ALA A 177 -12.64 4.71 -6.08
C ALA A 177 -13.16 5.90 -6.89
N LYS A 178 -13.79 5.63 -8.04
CA LYS A 178 -14.34 6.67 -8.91
C LYS A 178 -15.36 7.50 -8.15
N MET A 179 -15.27 8.81 -8.29
CA MET A 179 -16.31 9.73 -7.82
C MET A 179 -17.42 9.80 -8.86
N ILE A 180 -18.64 9.64 -8.40
CA ILE A 180 -19.85 9.72 -9.22
C ILE A 180 -20.33 11.17 -9.24
#